data_5ae33d3ffbf07128f8890fd61892a10a
#
_entry.id   5ae33d3ffbf07128f8890fd61892a10a
#
_cell.length_a   1.000
_cell.length_b   1.000
_cell.length_c   1.000
_cell.angle_alpha   90.00
_cell.angle_beta   90.00
_cell.angle_gamma   90.00
#
_symmetry.space_group_name_H-M   'P 1'
#
loop_
_entity.id
_entity.type
_entity.pdbx_description
1 polymer ?
#
loop_
_entity_poly.entity_id
_entity_poly.type
_entity_poly.pdbx_seq_one_letter_code
_entity_poly.pdbx_strand_id
1 'polypeptide(L)'
;MFTYMMMCAGPQADEAKIRNYCENSKDHFQWLVDIGVPFKDSFHKERAIMCLTDDGLLYTGSEKAYPFAQQAKPCPRGHNLYVEGDNGGPLFMKIVTENVEKRDAITVEYETRALTLIVNEDDEVVGLVVRKDQQELNVRTRQGVILCAGGFVMNEEMIRKYAPMLTAGNTPIGNPGDTGTGILMGMAVGGAAINMHEGFITIPYYPPASMTYGIVVNDQGQRFINEDVYHGRLGAFVLRQQSKRVYFILTVDQYGDYERTSYMGAAVAGTGDSVAELEEEVGLRTGTL
;
A
#
# COMPACT_ATOMS: atom_id res chain seq x y z
N MET A 1 4.43 19.10 -3.11
CA MET A 1 3.66 17.90 -2.68
C MET A 1 2.28 17.85 -3.33
N PHE A 2 1.44 18.85 -3.21
CA PHE A 2 0.06 18.86 -3.72
C PHE A 2 -0.06 18.45 -5.21
N THR A 3 0.68 19.13 -6.11
CA THR A 3 0.67 18.81 -7.55
C THR A 3 1.00 17.32 -7.80
N TYR A 4 2.02 16.80 -7.14
CA TYR A 4 2.40 15.38 -7.24
C TYR A 4 1.26 14.46 -6.78
N MET A 5 0.63 14.74 -5.64
CA MET A 5 -0.46 13.93 -5.10
C MET A 5 -1.69 13.94 -6.02
N MET A 6 -2.02 15.09 -6.60
CA MET A 6 -3.10 15.20 -7.60
C MET A 6 -2.80 14.36 -8.85
N MET A 7 -1.55 14.38 -9.33
CA MET A 7 -1.14 13.54 -10.48
C MET A 7 -1.23 12.04 -10.17
N CYS A 8 -0.88 11.64 -8.94
CA CYS A 8 -0.96 10.23 -8.53
C CYS A 8 -2.41 9.75 -8.40
N ALA A 9 -3.28 10.56 -7.83
CA ALA A 9 -4.68 10.24 -7.63
C ALA A 9 -5.51 10.33 -8.92
N GLY A 10 -5.04 11.09 -9.92
CA GLY A 10 -5.67 11.18 -11.22
C GLY A 10 -7.04 11.89 -11.24
N PRO A 11 -7.90 11.62 -12.24
CA PRO A 11 -9.12 12.40 -12.47
C PRO A 11 -10.21 12.21 -11.40
N GLN A 12 -10.10 11.20 -10.56
CA GLN A 12 -11.04 10.93 -9.47
C GLN A 12 -10.57 11.53 -8.13
N ALA A 13 -9.50 12.33 -8.17
CA ALA A 13 -8.93 12.95 -6.99
C ALA A 13 -9.93 13.89 -6.29
N ASP A 14 -10.11 13.70 -5.01
CA ASP A 14 -10.78 14.69 -4.14
C ASP A 14 -9.74 15.77 -3.77
N GLU A 15 -9.78 16.88 -4.49
CA GLU A 15 -8.83 17.98 -4.30
C GLU A 15 -8.82 18.50 -2.86
N ALA A 16 -9.98 18.62 -2.23
CA ALA A 16 -10.09 19.16 -0.88
C ALA A 16 -9.40 18.25 0.14
N LYS A 17 -9.58 16.94 0.02
CA LYS A 17 -8.91 15.96 0.89
C LYS A 17 -7.40 15.95 0.67
N ILE A 18 -6.94 16.01 -0.58
CA ILE A 18 -5.52 16.04 -0.91
C ILE A 18 -4.87 17.33 -0.38
N ARG A 19 -5.55 18.44 -0.51
CA ARG A 19 -5.09 19.73 0.02
C ARG A 19 -4.96 19.69 1.53
N ASN A 20 -6.01 19.24 2.23
CA ASN A 20 -6.01 19.07 3.68
C ASN A 20 -4.86 18.16 4.15
N TYR A 21 -4.65 17.02 3.47
CA TYR A 21 -3.51 16.13 3.76
C TYR A 21 -2.17 16.86 3.61
N CYS A 22 -1.97 17.59 2.50
CA CYS A 22 -0.72 18.28 2.24
C CYS A 22 -0.42 19.40 3.24
N GLU A 23 -1.44 20.14 3.63
CA GLU A 23 -1.32 21.28 4.55
C GLU A 23 -1.04 20.83 5.99
N ASN A 24 -1.68 19.76 6.44
CA ASN A 24 -1.58 19.26 7.81
C ASN A 24 -0.54 18.13 8.00
N SER A 25 0.17 17.72 6.94
CA SER A 25 1.11 16.58 7.03
C SER A 25 2.25 16.78 8.03
N LYS A 26 2.74 18.02 8.20
CA LYS A 26 3.80 18.35 9.15
C LYS A 26 3.31 18.26 10.61
N ASP A 27 2.12 18.79 10.87
CA ASP A 27 1.53 18.78 12.20
C ASP A 27 1.20 17.34 12.61
N HIS A 28 0.73 16.53 11.64
CA HIS A 28 0.53 15.10 11.87
C HIS A 28 1.84 14.35 12.18
N PHE A 29 2.91 14.64 11.44
CA PHE A 29 4.23 14.08 11.73
C PHE A 29 4.72 14.49 13.12
N GLN A 30 4.59 15.78 13.48
CA GLN A 30 4.96 16.26 14.81
C GLN A 30 4.17 15.55 15.90
N TRP A 31 2.86 15.35 15.70
CA TRP A 31 2.04 14.58 16.63
C TRP A 31 2.57 13.15 16.85
N LEU A 32 3.05 12.47 15.79
CA LEU A 32 3.67 11.15 15.93
C LEU A 32 4.95 11.21 16.79
N VAL A 33 5.78 12.24 16.59
CA VAL A 33 6.97 12.47 17.43
C VAL A 33 6.57 12.70 18.88
N ASP A 34 5.56 13.53 19.12
CA ASP A 34 5.10 13.91 20.46
C ASP A 34 4.53 12.71 21.24
N ILE A 35 3.92 11.74 20.58
CA ILE A 35 3.46 10.50 21.21
C ILE A 35 4.57 9.45 21.40
N GLY A 36 5.80 9.76 20.99
CA GLY A 36 6.99 8.96 21.23
C GLY A 36 7.42 8.06 20.07
N VAL A 37 6.91 8.24 18.86
CA VAL A 37 7.40 7.50 17.68
C VAL A 37 8.80 8.01 17.32
N PRO A 38 9.85 7.16 17.33
CA PRO A 38 11.21 7.61 17.10
C PRO A 38 11.50 7.74 15.61
N PHE A 39 12.06 8.89 15.23
CA PHE A 39 12.59 9.13 13.89
C PHE A 39 14.03 9.64 14.00
N LYS A 40 14.87 9.22 13.06
CA LYS A 40 16.25 9.69 12.95
C LYS A 40 16.27 10.99 12.16
N ASP A 41 17.06 11.96 12.58
CA ASP A 41 17.28 13.19 11.81
C ASP A 41 18.27 12.92 10.68
N SER A 42 17.78 12.20 9.66
CA SER A 42 18.55 11.84 8.47
C SER A 42 17.65 11.78 7.24
N PHE A 43 18.26 11.95 6.08
CA PHE A 43 17.56 11.96 4.80
C PHE A 43 18.23 11.00 3.81
N HIS A 44 17.51 9.94 3.44
CA HIS A 44 17.90 9.05 2.35
C HIS A 44 17.61 9.72 1.01
N LYS A 45 18.65 10.15 0.33
CA LYS A 45 18.54 10.93 -0.92
C LYS A 45 18.32 10.06 -2.15
N GLU A 46 18.71 8.81 -2.06
CA GLU A 46 18.57 7.85 -3.15
C GLU A 46 17.09 7.48 -3.36
N ARG A 47 16.84 6.81 -4.46
CA ARG A 47 15.51 6.22 -4.69
C ARG A 47 15.29 5.08 -3.71
N ALA A 48 14.17 5.12 -3.01
CA ALA A 48 13.77 4.09 -2.10
C ALA A 48 12.41 3.52 -2.50
N ILE A 49 12.42 2.26 -2.96
CA ILE A 49 11.23 1.44 -2.99
C ILE A 49 11.47 0.39 -1.93
N MET A 50 10.70 0.40 -0.84
CA MET A 50 10.93 -0.42 0.36
C MET A 50 12.41 -0.44 0.80
N CYS A 51 12.93 0.72 1.08
CA CYS A 51 14.30 0.86 1.56
C CYS A 51 14.39 0.37 3.00
N LEU A 52 15.17 -0.67 3.23
CA LEU A 52 15.50 -1.17 4.57
C LEU A 52 16.56 -0.27 5.23
N THR A 53 16.19 0.96 5.50
CA THR A 53 17.00 1.97 6.19
C THR A 53 16.21 2.54 7.36
N ASP A 54 16.89 3.04 8.35
CA ASP A 54 16.29 3.76 9.48
C ASP A 54 16.25 5.28 9.28
N ASP A 55 16.49 5.75 8.05
CA ASP A 55 16.42 7.17 7.74
C ASP A 55 15.01 7.73 7.96
N GLY A 56 14.94 8.83 8.71
CA GLY A 56 13.66 9.43 9.09
C GLY A 56 12.94 10.16 7.96
N LEU A 57 13.60 10.43 6.83
CA LEU A 57 12.99 11.05 5.66
C LEU A 57 13.50 10.40 4.36
N LEU A 58 12.60 10.06 3.44
CA LEU A 58 12.95 9.44 2.17
C LEU A 58 11.90 9.67 1.08
N TYR A 59 12.27 9.39 -0.17
CA TYR A 59 11.35 9.29 -1.30
C TYR A 59 10.83 7.86 -1.40
N THR A 60 9.52 7.66 -1.38
CA THR A 60 8.89 6.33 -1.41
C THR A 60 7.94 6.11 -2.57
N GLY A 61 7.75 7.10 -3.42
CA GLY A 61 6.83 7.03 -4.53
C GLY A 61 7.51 7.25 -5.88
N SER A 62 6.75 7.78 -6.81
CA SER A 62 7.21 8.12 -8.17
C SER A 62 7.73 9.57 -8.28
N GLU A 63 8.10 10.22 -7.18
CA GLU A 63 8.45 11.64 -7.13
C GLU A 63 9.58 12.01 -8.09
N LYS A 64 10.53 11.10 -8.30
CA LYS A 64 11.68 11.29 -9.20
C LYS A 64 11.49 10.65 -10.58
N ALA A 65 10.40 9.89 -10.77
CA ALA A 65 10.14 9.20 -12.02
C ALA A 65 9.46 10.10 -13.06
N TYR A 66 9.63 9.75 -14.34
CA TYR A 66 8.85 10.33 -15.43
C TYR A 66 7.37 9.87 -15.35
N PRO A 67 6.36 10.70 -15.59
CA PRO A 67 6.45 12.16 -15.92
C PRO A 67 6.38 13.06 -14.68
N PHE A 68 6.33 12.50 -13.47
CA PHE A 68 6.07 13.25 -12.24
C PHE A 68 7.14 14.30 -11.95
N ALA A 69 8.42 13.94 -12.06
CA ALA A 69 9.53 14.84 -11.80
C ALA A 69 9.60 16.05 -12.73
N GLN A 70 8.96 15.97 -13.91
CA GLN A 70 8.90 17.07 -14.87
C GLN A 70 7.81 18.09 -14.53
N GLN A 71 6.76 17.67 -13.85
CA GLN A 71 5.57 18.47 -13.57
C GLN A 71 5.49 18.94 -12.12
N ALA A 72 6.11 18.23 -11.20
CA ALA A 72 6.13 18.56 -9.79
C ALA A 72 7.55 18.41 -9.22
N LYS A 73 8.00 19.43 -8.47
CA LYS A 73 9.26 19.32 -7.72
C LYS A 73 9.18 18.12 -6.78
N PRO A 74 10.12 17.16 -6.84
CA PRO A 74 10.17 16.05 -5.91
C PRO A 74 10.14 16.51 -4.45
N CYS A 75 9.26 15.92 -3.67
CA CYS A 75 9.09 16.22 -2.24
C CYS A 75 9.14 14.91 -1.46
N PRO A 76 10.17 14.67 -0.63
CA PRO A 76 10.23 13.48 0.20
C PRO A 76 9.10 13.50 1.23
N ARG A 77 8.47 12.36 1.47
CA ARG A 77 7.30 12.23 2.36
C ARG A 77 7.18 10.84 3.00
N GLY A 78 8.15 9.98 2.76
CA GLY A 78 8.28 8.71 3.44
C GLY A 78 9.06 8.88 4.73
N HIS A 79 8.70 8.11 5.75
CA HIS A 79 9.35 8.11 7.04
C HIS A 79 9.53 6.67 7.51
N ASN A 80 10.77 6.28 7.77
CA ASN A 80 11.07 5.05 8.49
C ASN A 80 11.26 5.37 9.97
N LEU A 81 10.87 4.46 10.83
CA LEU A 81 11.14 4.57 12.24
C LEU A 81 12.61 4.28 12.52
N TYR A 82 13.16 4.94 13.55
CA TYR A 82 14.50 4.65 14.03
C TYR A 82 14.50 3.32 14.80
N VAL A 83 14.66 2.24 14.05
CA VAL A 83 14.71 0.85 14.55
C VAL A 83 15.45 -0.02 13.55
N GLU A 84 16.17 -1.01 14.02
CA GLU A 84 16.91 -1.93 13.17
C GLU A 84 15.97 -2.86 12.36
N GLY A 85 16.31 -3.06 11.10
CA GLY A 85 15.64 -4.00 10.21
C GLY A 85 14.21 -3.60 9.85
N ASP A 86 13.35 -4.60 9.63
CA ASP A 86 11.94 -4.44 9.24
C ASP A 86 10.98 -4.43 10.46
N ASN A 87 11.38 -3.73 11.51
CA ASN A 87 10.66 -3.69 12.79
C ASN A 87 9.84 -2.40 13.01
N GLY A 88 9.74 -1.55 12.01
CA GLY A 88 9.01 -0.28 12.10
C GLY A 88 7.53 -0.44 12.45
N GLY A 89 6.82 -1.36 11.80
CA GLY A 89 5.41 -1.64 12.06
C GLY A 89 5.15 -2.14 13.49
N PRO A 90 5.82 -3.19 13.96
CA PRO A 90 5.71 -3.66 15.35
C PRO A 90 6.00 -2.57 16.39
N LEU A 91 7.06 -1.78 16.20
CA LEU A 91 7.40 -0.69 17.11
C LEU A 91 6.32 0.41 17.11
N PHE A 92 5.83 0.79 15.92
CA PHE A 92 4.75 1.77 15.81
C PHE A 92 3.50 1.30 16.58
N MET A 93 3.05 0.08 16.33
CA MET A 93 1.87 -0.48 17.01
C MET A 93 2.04 -0.56 18.52
N LYS A 94 3.22 -0.93 18.99
CA LYS A 94 3.52 -0.91 20.44
C LYS A 94 3.32 0.48 21.02
N ILE A 95 3.92 1.51 20.41
CA ILE A 95 3.85 2.89 20.90
C ILE A 95 2.42 3.42 20.93
N VAL A 96 1.65 3.23 19.83
CA VAL A 96 0.28 3.73 19.78
C VAL A 96 -0.63 2.98 20.74
N THR A 97 -0.45 1.66 20.94
CA THR A 97 -1.18 0.86 21.91
C THR A 97 -0.91 1.34 23.33
N GLU A 98 0.36 1.53 23.71
CA GLU A 98 0.72 2.08 25.03
C GLU A 98 0.13 3.48 25.26
N ASN A 99 0.04 4.30 24.21
CA ASN A 99 -0.60 5.62 24.31
C ASN A 99 -2.11 5.54 24.50
N VAL A 100 -2.78 4.54 23.92
CA VAL A 100 -4.20 4.26 24.17
C VAL A 100 -4.40 3.79 25.60
N GLU A 101 -3.63 2.80 26.04
CA GLU A 101 -3.75 2.19 27.38
C GLU A 101 -3.49 3.16 28.54
N LYS A 102 -2.65 4.18 28.32
CA LYS A 102 -2.39 5.25 29.32
C LYS A 102 -3.54 6.25 29.47
N ARG A 103 -4.59 6.17 28.68
CA ARG A 103 -5.69 7.15 28.69
C ARG A 103 -6.93 6.59 29.37
N ASP A 104 -7.22 7.02 30.60
CA ASP A 104 -8.40 6.59 31.38
C ASP A 104 -9.74 6.86 30.67
N ALA A 105 -9.76 7.81 29.73
CA ALA A 105 -10.95 8.12 28.95
C ALA A 105 -11.23 7.12 27.80
N ILE A 106 -10.31 6.18 27.56
CA ILE A 106 -10.43 5.17 26.50
C ILE A 106 -10.67 3.81 27.14
N THR A 107 -11.79 3.18 26.78
CA THR A 107 -12.06 1.78 27.11
C THR A 107 -11.79 0.91 25.89
N VAL A 108 -10.91 -0.08 26.02
CA VAL A 108 -10.61 -1.05 24.97
C VAL A 108 -11.34 -2.35 25.27
N GLU A 109 -12.18 -2.78 24.34
CA GLU A 109 -12.93 -4.03 24.44
C GLU A 109 -12.37 -5.05 23.43
N TYR A 110 -11.59 -6.01 23.94
CA TYR A 110 -11.06 -7.12 23.15
C TYR A 110 -12.12 -8.22 22.97
N GLU A 111 -11.89 -9.12 22.00
CA GLU A 111 -12.80 -10.23 21.68
C GLU A 111 -14.24 -9.77 21.41
N THR A 112 -14.38 -8.53 20.94
CA THR A 112 -15.66 -7.86 20.75
C THR A 112 -15.85 -7.50 19.26
N ARG A 113 -16.77 -8.18 18.59
CA ARG A 113 -17.02 -7.99 17.17
C ARG A 113 -18.17 -7.00 16.95
N ALA A 114 -17.92 -5.93 16.23
CA ALA A 114 -18.98 -5.06 15.71
C ALA A 114 -19.78 -5.78 14.62
N LEU A 115 -21.11 -5.74 14.69
CA LEU A 115 -22.01 -6.44 13.78
C LEU A 115 -22.75 -5.50 12.84
N THR A 116 -23.37 -4.44 13.39
CA THR A 116 -24.16 -3.48 12.61
C THR A 116 -24.25 -2.15 13.36
N LEU A 117 -24.54 -1.09 12.62
CA LEU A 117 -24.86 0.22 13.17
C LEU A 117 -26.34 0.31 13.55
N ILE A 118 -26.65 1.09 14.57
CA ILE A 118 -28.02 1.38 15.00
C ILE A 118 -28.34 2.82 14.58
N VAL A 119 -29.45 3.00 13.87
CA VAL A 119 -29.97 4.31 13.48
C VAL A 119 -31.27 4.61 14.21
N ASN A 120 -31.56 5.88 14.44
CA ASN A 120 -32.82 6.37 14.98
C ASN A 120 -33.84 6.63 13.85
N GLU A 121 -35.00 7.19 14.19
CA GLU A 121 -36.07 7.53 13.26
C GLU A 121 -35.68 8.67 12.28
N ASP A 122 -34.63 9.43 12.60
CA ASP A 122 -34.09 10.53 11.77
C ASP A 122 -32.91 10.07 10.91
N ASP A 123 -32.66 8.76 10.79
CA ASP A 123 -31.53 8.15 10.06
C ASP A 123 -30.15 8.50 10.63
N GLU A 124 -30.06 8.97 11.90
CA GLU A 124 -28.80 9.25 12.55
C GLU A 124 -28.22 7.99 13.21
N VAL A 125 -26.90 7.79 13.09
CA VAL A 125 -26.20 6.70 13.77
C VAL A 125 -26.09 7.01 15.27
N VAL A 126 -26.81 6.26 16.09
CA VAL A 126 -26.88 6.44 17.55
C VAL A 126 -26.18 5.35 18.33
N GLY A 127 -25.64 4.33 17.66
CA GLY A 127 -24.96 3.22 18.31
C GLY A 127 -24.56 2.11 17.37
N LEU A 128 -24.17 0.99 17.96
CA LEU A 128 -23.85 -0.22 17.23
C LEU A 128 -24.19 -1.47 18.05
N VAL A 129 -24.45 -2.56 17.36
CA VAL A 129 -24.56 -3.90 17.97
C VAL A 129 -23.18 -4.54 17.95
N VAL A 130 -22.75 -5.04 19.08
CA VAL A 130 -21.51 -5.82 19.21
C VAL A 130 -21.80 -7.22 19.73
N ARG A 131 -20.95 -8.17 19.40
CA ARG A 131 -20.97 -9.53 19.96
C ARG A 131 -19.74 -9.75 20.82
N LYS A 132 -19.98 -10.06 22.10
CA LYS A 132 -18.98 -10.44 23.07
C LYS A 132 -19.47 -11.67 23.85
N ASP A 133 -18.63 -12.66 24.05
CA ASP A 133 -18.94 -13.90 24.77
C ASP A 133 -20.25 -14.57 24.30
N GLN A 134 -20.45 -14.63 22.97
CA GLN A 134 -21.66 -15.16 22.29
C GLN A 134 -22.96 -14.36 22.55
N GLN A 135 -22.88 -13.22 23.24
CA GLN A 135 -24.03 -12.35 23.51
C GLN A 135 -23.96 -11.10 22.65
N GLU A 136 -25.12 -10.68 22.15
CA GLU A 136 -25.26 -9.41 21.44
C GLU A 136 -25.62 -8.30 22.43
N LEU A 137 -24.87 -7.22 22.35
CA LEU A 137 -25.01 -6.05 23.21
C LEU A 137 -25.21 -4.80 22.34
N ASN A 138 -26.13 -3.94 22.75
CA ASN A 138 -26.31 -2.63 22.12
C ASN A 138 -25.44 -1.59 22.84
N VAL A 139 -24.57 -0.96 22.07
CA VAL A 139 -23.70 0.13 22.55
C VAL A 139 -24.25 1.44 22.02
N ARG A 140 -24.70 2.31 22.93
CA ARG A 140 -25.15 3.66 22.56
C ARG A 140 -23.97 4.61 22.45
N THR A 141 -23.91 5.43 21.41
CA THR A 141 -22.92 6.49 21.25
C THR A 141 -23.56 7.86 21.40
N ARG A 142 -22.77 8.83 21.85
CA ARG A 142 -23.24 10.22 22.04
C ARG A 142 -22.91 11.13 20.84
N GLN A 143 -21.84 10.82 20.12
CA GLN A 143 -21.35 11.67 19.03
C GLN A 143 -21.26 10.93 17.68
N GLY A 144 -21.25 9.60 17.68
CA GLY A 144 -21.18 8.80 16.48
C GLY A 144 -20.27 7.59 16.61
N VAL A 145 -20.03 6.90 15.50
CA VAL A 145 -19.17 5.73 15.37
C VAL A 145 -18.10 6.00 14.32
N ILE A 146 -16.84 5.76 14.65
CA ILE A 146 -15.72 5.85 13.70
C ILE A 146 -15.39 4.42 13.24
N LEU A 147 -15.50 4.17 11.93
CA LEU A 147 -15.21 2.87 11.32
C LEU A 147 -13.75 2.81 10.91
N CYS A 148 -12.94 2.00 11.59
CA CYS A 148 -11.53 1.74 11.30
C CYS A 148 -11.26 0.25 11.08
N ALA A 149 -12.19 -0.45 10.42
CA ALA A 149 -12.20 -1.91 10.28
C ALA A 149 -11.49 -2.42 9.01
N GLY A 150 -10.59 -1.63 8.43
CA GLY A 150 -9.79 -2.03 7.27
C GLY A 150 -10.57 -2.13 5.95
N GLY A 151 -9.92 -2.77 4.97
CA GLY A 151 -10.45 -2.97 3.63
C GLY A 151 -11.20 -4.30 3.45
N PHE A 152 -11.19 -4.82 2.20
CA PHE A 152 -11.89 -6.06 1.87
C PHE A 152 -11.05 -7.07 1.07
N VAL A 153 -9.73 -6.94 1.12
CA VAL A 153 -8.82 -7.80 0.33
C VAL A 153 -8.95 -9.29 0.68
N MET A 154 -9.41 -9.62 1.89
CA MET A 154 -9.67 -11.01 2.33
C MET A 154 -11.10 -11.48 2.05
N ASN A 155 -11.93 -10.67 1.38
CA ASN A 155 -13.29 -11.03 1.01
C ASN A 155 -13.37 -11.28 -0.50
N GLU A 156 -13.28 -12.54 -0.89
CA GLU A 156 -13.26 -12.95 -2.30
C GLU A 156 -14.53 -12.52 -3.06
N GLU A 157 -15.69 -12.55 -2.41
CA GLU A 157 -16.96 -12.11 -3.02
C GLU A 157 -16.92 -10.62 -3.34
N MET A 158 -16.46 -9.80 -2.39
CA MET A 158 -16.30 -8.36 -2.62
C MET A 158 -15.25 -8.05 -3.68
N ILE A 159 -14.13 -8.78 -3.69
CA ILE A 159 -13.11 -8.66 -4.74
C ILE A 159 -13.70 -8.95 -6.12
N ARG A 160 -14.39 -10.08 -6.28
CA ARG A 160 -15.03 -10.44 -7.54
C ARG A 160 -16.06 -9.42 -8.00
N LYS A 161 -16.81 -8.86 -7.06
CA LYS A 161 -17.89 -7.88 -7.33
C LYS A 161 -17.35 -6.50 -7.69
N TYR A 162 -16.38 -5.99 -6.91
CA TYR A 162 -15.97 -4.60 -6.99
C TYR A 162 -14.63 -4.40 -7.71
N ALA A 163 -13.68 -5.30 -7.55
CA ALA A 163 -12.33 -5.20 -8.07
C ALA A 163 -11.85 -6.49 -8.76
N PRO A 164 -12.59 -7.00 -9.78
CA PRO A 164 -12.30 -8.31 -10.39
C PRO A 164 -10.89 -8.41 -10.99
N MET A 165 -10.26 -7.30 -11.33
CA MET A 165 -8.87 -7.30 -11.81
C MET A 165 -7.90 -7.88 -10.76
N LEU A 166 -8.19 -7.74 -9.48
CA LEU A 166 -7.35 -8.22 -8.39
C LEU A 166 -7.34 -9.74 -8.27
N THR A 167 -8.31 -10.45 -8.87
CA THR A 167 -8.33 -11.92 -8.92
C THR A 167 -7.16 -12.51 -9.72
N ALA A 168 -6.46 -11.69 -10.49
CA ALA A 168 -5.25 -12.09 -11.19
C ALA A 168 -4.00 -12.11 -10.28
N GLY A 169 -4.08 -11.56 -9.08
CA GLY A 169 -3.03 -11.66 -8.07
C GLY A 169 -2.97 -13.07 -7.47
N ASN A 170 -1.77 -13.53 -7.15
CA ASN A 170 -1.58 -14.90 -6.64
C ASN A 170 -1.93 -15.02 -5.15
N THR A 171 -1.66 -13.97 -4.38
CA THR A 171 -1.79 -14.01 -2.92
C THR A 171 -2.30 -12.65 -2.43
N PRO A 172 -3.44 -12.63 -1.72
CA PRO A 172 -3.88 -11.42 -1.04
C PRO A 172 -2.91 -11.12 0.12
N ILE A 173 -2.49 -9.85 0.22
CA ILE A 173 -1.66 -9.35 1.30
C ILE A 173 -2.50 -8.36 2.12
N GLY A 174 -2.87 -8.76 3.33
CA GLY A 174 -3.68 -7.96 4.23
C GLY A 174 -3.86 -8.61 5.59
N ASN A 175 -4.52 -7.92 6.48
CA ASN A 175 -4.91 -8.47 7.76
C ASN A 175 -6.08 -9.47 7.55
N PRO A 176 -6.12 -10.62 8.24
CA PRO A 176 -7.27 -11.54 8.16
C PRO A 176 -8.63 -10.91 8.43
N GLY A 177 -8.66 -9.77 9.13
CA GLY A 177 -9.86 -8.97 9.39
C GLY A 177 -10.29 -8.06 8.25
N ASP A 178 -9.52 -7.92 7.17
CA ASP A 178 -9.84 -7.07 6.01
C ASP A 178 -10.94 -7.70 5.14
N THR A 179 -12.10 -7.93 5.75
CA THR A 179 -13.26 -8.62 5.17
C THR A 179 -14.34 -7.68 4.62
N GLY A 180 -14.12 -6.35 4.70
CA GLY A 180 -15.06 -5.35 4.22
C GLY A 180 -16.22 -5.07 5.16
N THR A 181 -16.22 -5.65 6.37
CA THR A 181 -17.35 -5.52 7.32
C THR A 181 -17.67 -4.06 7.64
N GLY A 182 -16.62 -3.22 7.88
CA GLY A 182 -16.84 -1.79 8.15
C GLY A 182 -17.46 -1.05 6.96
N ILE A 183 -17.04 -1.38 5.74
CA ILE A 183 -17.62 -0.81 4.52
C ILE A 183 -19.09 -1.18 4.40
N LEU A 184 -19.41 -2.46 4.60
CA LEU A 184 -20.80 -2.95 4.53
C LEU A 184 -21.68 -2.32 5.62
N MET A 185 -21.16 -2.13 6.84
CA MET A 185 -21.87 -1.42 7.90
C MET A 185 -22.20 0.03 7.52
N GLY A 186 -21.23 0.75 6.95
CA GLY A 186 -21.43 2.11 6.48
C GLY A 186 -22.46 2.19 5.35
N MET A 187 -22.39 1.27 4.38
CA MET A 187 -23.36 1.18 3.28
C MET A 187 -24.79 0.85 3.77
N ALA A 188 -24.93 0.01 4.79
CA ALA A 188 -26.23 -0.40 5.34
C ALA A 188 -27.01 0.78 5.95
N VAL A 189 -26.33 1.85 6.33
CA VAL A 189 -26.95 3.07 6.88
C VAL A 189 -26.88 4.27 5.90
N GLY A 190 -26.82 3.99 4.59
CA GLY A 190 -26.88 5.00 3.55
C GLY A 190 -25.54 5.60 3.11
N GLY A 191 -24.42 5.08 3.63
CA GLY A 191 -23.09 5.50 3.19
C GLY A 191 -22.79 5.10 1.75
N ALA A 192 -22.13 5.97 0.99
CA ALA A 192 -21.69 5.69 -0.37
C ALA A 192 -20.30 5.02 -0.37
N ALA A 193 -20.20 3.86 -1.02
CA ALA A 193 -18.91 3.23 -1.31
C ALA A 193 -18.38 3.75 -2.64
N ILE A 194 -17.24 4.44 -2.58
CA ILE A 194 -16.58 5.03 -3.76
C ILE A 194 -15.23 4.35 -4.02
N ASN A 195 -14.79 4.38 -5.27
CA ASN A 195 -13.48 3.83 -5.69
C ASN A 195 -13.27 2.34 -5.33
N MET A 196 -14.33 1.58 -5.19
CA MET A 196 -14.28 0.16 -4.80
C MET A 196 -13.54 -0.72 -5.82
N HIS A 197 -13.36 -0.24 -7.05
CA HIS A 197 -12.62 -0.93 -8.11
C HIS A 197 -11.11 -0.72 -8.01
N GLU A 198 -10.67 0.24 -7.21
CA GLU A 198 -9.25 0.53 -7.00
C GLU A 198 -8.66 -0.49 -6.03
N GLY A 199 -7.50 -1.02 -6.40
CA GLY A 199 -6.76 -1.96 -5.58
C GLY A 199 -5.27 -1.80 -5.74
N PHE A 200 -4.54 -2.13 -4.70
CA PHE A 200 -3.09 -2.12 -4.72
C PHE A 200 -2.59 -3.50 -5.14
N ILE A 201 -1.85 -3.55 -6.24
CA ILE A 201 -1.11 -4.73 -6.67
C ILE A 201 0.36 -4.40 -6.71
N THR A 202 1.18 -5.27 -6.17
CA THR A 202 2.62 -5.21 -6.25
C THR A 202 3.20 -6.45 -6.90
N ILE A 203 4.40 -6.34 -7.43
CA ILE A 203 5.20 -7.48 -7.90
C ILE A 203 6.45 -7.60 -7.04
N PRO A 204 6.86 -8.84 -6.73
CA PRO A 204 7.90 -9.09 -5.73
C PRO A 204 9.31 -8.98 -6.34
N TYR A 205 9.79 -7.76 -6.61
CA TYR A 205 11.10 -7.57 -7.21
C TYR A 205 12.06 -6.72 -6.36
N TYR A 206 11.66 -6.34 -5.17
CA TYR A 206 12.47 -5.53 -4.27
C TYR A 206 12.42 -6.11 -2.84
N PRO A 207 13.34 -5.73 -1.93
CA PRO A 207 14.62 -5.16 -2.21
C PRO A 207 15.52 -6.13 -2.97
N PRO A 208 16.67 -5.77 -3.52
CA PRO A 208 17.37 -4.48 -3.34
C PRO A 208 16.99 -3.42 -4.39
N ALA A 209 17.34 -2.17 -4.13
CA ALA A 209 17.05 -1.05 -5.03
C ALA A 209 17.72 -1.19 -6.42
N SER A 210 18.82 -1.95 -6.53
CA SER A 210 19.52 -2.26 -7.78
C SER A 210 18.59 -2.92 -8.81
N MET A 211 17.60 -3.69 -8.38
CA MET A 211 16.60 -4.30 -9.26
C MET A 211 15.80 -3.26 -10.07
N THR A 212 15.69 -2.03 -9.58
CA THR A 212 14.96 -0.96 -10.28
C THR A 212 15.75 -0.29 -11.41
N TYR A 213 16.99 -0.69 -11.64
CA TYR A 213 17.85 -0.20 -12.73
C TYR A 213 17.87 -1.10 -13.97
N GLY A 214 17.19 -2.25 -13.92
CA GLY A 214 16.95 -3.09 -15.08
C GLY A 214 15.86 -2.55 -16.00
N ILE A 215 15.38 -3.39 -16.88
CA ILE A 215 14.23 -3.08 -17.76
C ILE A 215 13.11 -4.09 -17.54
N VAL A 216 11.86 -3.63 -17.65
CA VAL A 216 10.67 -4.47 -17.56
C VAL A 216 10.02 -4.61 -18.92
N VAL A 217 9.87 -5.85 -19.36
CA VAL A 217 9.21 -6.17 -20.61
C VAL A 217 8.06 -7.15 -20.42
N ASN A 218 7.07 -7.11 -21.31
CA ASN A 218 6.01 -8.11 -21.37
C ASN A 218 6.51 -9.37 -22.12
N ASP A 219 5.66 -10.37 -22.30
CA ASP A 219 5.94 -11.61 -23.02
C ASP A 219 6.17 -11.44 -24.53
N GLN A 220 6.01 -10.23 -25.05
CA GLN A 220 6.33 -9.86 -26.43
C GLN A 220 7.66 -9.09 -26.52
N GLY A 221 8.42 -8.99 -25.43
CA GLY A 221 9.67 -8.23 -25.34
C GLY A 221 9.46 -6.70 -25.33
N GLN A 222 8.23 -6.23 -25.17
CA GLN A 222 7.93 -4.79 -25.21
C GLN A 222 8.04 -4.18 -23.82
N ARG A 223 8.82 -3.12 -23.70
CA ARG A 223 8.85 -2.25 -22.53
C ARG A 223 7.56 -1.43 -22.46
N PHE A 224 6.86 -1.44 -21.35
CA PHE A 224 5.51 -0.86 -21.23
C PHE A 224 5.39 0.18 -20.11
N ILE A 225 6.39 0.31 -19.25
CA ILE A 225 6.44 1.28 -18.17
C ILE A 225 7.91 1.56 -17.79
N ASN A 226 8.18 2.71 -17.22
CA ASN A 226 9.49 2.98 -16.63
C ASN A 226 9.60 2.31 -15.24
N GLU A 227 10.72 1.70 -15.00
CA GLU A 227 11.00 0.81 -13.87
C GLU A 227 11.17 1.54 -12.54
N ASP A 228 11.34 2.85 -12.61
CA ASP A 228 11.55 3.72 -11.46
C ASP A 228 10.26 4.30 -10.85
N VAL A 229 9.12 3.86 -11.31
CA VAL A 229 7.83 4.23 -10.71
C VAL A 229 7.58 3.44 -9.42
N TYR A 230 6.65 3.94 -8.62
CA TYR A 230 6.15 3.23 -7.45
C TYR A 230 5.63 1.83 -7.82
N HIS A 231 5.99 0.84 -7.03
CA HIS A 231 5.69 -0.57 -7.35
C HIS A 231 4.20 -0.88 -7.51
N GLY A 232 3.30 -0.21 -6.79
CA GLY A 232 1.86 -0.36 -7.00
C GLY A 232 1.40 0.15 -8.37
N ARG A 233 2.06 1.19 -8.90
CA ARG A 233 1.83 1.63 -10.28
C ARG A 233 2.33 0.61 -11.28
N LEU A 234 3.52 0.06 -11.06
CA LEU A 234 4.07 -1.00 -11.90
C LEU A 234 3.14 -2.22 -11.92
N GLY A 235 2.67 -2.69 -10.76
CA GLY A 235 1.72 -3.79 -10.63
C GLY A 235 0.42 -3.56 -11.41
N ALA A 236 -0.15 -2.36 -11.34
CA ALA A 236 -1.35 -2.00 -12.10
C ALA A 236 -1.12 -2.06 -13.63
N PHE A 237 0.08 -1.71 -14.11
CA PHE A 237 0.41 -1.83 -15.54
C PHE A 237 0.70 -3.27 -15.95
N VAL A 238 1.25 -4.10 -15.07
CA VAL A 238 1.40 -5.54 -15.30
C VAL A 238 0.05 -6.20 -15.53
N LEU A 239 -0.97 -5.87 -14.76
CA LEU A 239 -2.32 -6.42 -14.96
C LEU A 239 -2.95 -6.06 -16.30
N ARG A 240 -2.50 -4.98 -16.94
CA ARG A 240 -2.96 -4.55 -18.26
C ARG A 240 -2.24 -5.25 -19.42
N GLN A 241 -1.14 -5.96 -19.13
CA GLN A 241 -0.46 -6.75 -20.15
C GLN A 241 -1.30 -8.00 -20.51
N GLN A 242 -1.21 -8.43 -21.76
CA GLN A 242 -2.08 -9.47 -22.33
C GLN A 242 -1.97 -10.80 -21.55
N SER A 243 -0.75 -11.28 -21.30
CA SER A 243 -0.50 -12.52 -20.58
C SER A 243 -0.39 -12.34 -19.07
N LYS A 244 -0.28 -11.09 -18.59
CA LYS A 244 0.05 -10.74 -17.20
C LYS A 244 1.39 -11.34 -16.71
N ARG A 245 2.21 -11.82 -17.65
CA ARG A 245 3.59 -12.24 -17.44
C ARG A 245 4.52 -11.12 -17.87
N VAL A 246 5.48 -10.81 -17.01
CA VAL A 246 6.50 -9.80 -17.27
C VAL A 246 7.85 -10.33 -16.83
N TYR A 247 8.90 -9.84 -17.46
CA TYR A 247 10.27 -10.17 -17.15
C TYR A 247 11.01 -8.91 -16.71
N PHE A 248 11.76 -9.02 -15.62
CA PHE A 248 12.79 -8.06 -15.26
C PHE A 248 14.10 -8.54 -15.83
N ILE A 249 14.70 -7.75 -16.70
CA ILE A 249 15.99 -8.03 -17.34
C ILE A 249 17.02 -7.20 -16.64
N LEU A 250 18.00 -7.87 -16.08
CA LEU A 250 19.02 -7.33 -15.19
C LEU A 250 20.38 -7.87 -15.57
N THR A 251 21.42 -7.12 -15.25
CA THR A 251 22.78 -7.67 -15.21
C THR A 251 22.98 -8.43 -13.91
N VAL A 252 24.00 -9.29 -13.87
CA VAL A 252 24.38 -10.02 -12.65
C VAL A 252 24.65 -9.08 -11.48
N ASP A 253 25.31 -7.94 -11.76
CA ASP A 253 25.60 -6.94 -10.72
C ASP A 253 24.32 -6.28 -10.16
N GLN A 254 23.31 -6.05 -11.01
CA GLN A 254 22.01 -5.49 -10.58
C GLN A 254 21.18 -6.50 -9.78
N TYR A 255 21.30 -7.78 -10.12
CA TYR A 255 20.67 -8.84 -9.35
C TYR A 255 21.26 -8.97 -7.95
N GLY A 256 22.60 -8.97 -7.86
CA GLY A 256 23.35 -8.90 -6.60
C GLY A 256 22.84 -9.86 -5.53
N ASP A 257 22.48 -9.30 -4.38
CA ASP A 257 22.01 -10.03 -3.19
C ASP A 257 20.50 -10.30 -3.17
N TYR A 258 19.83 -10.31 -4.31
CA TYR A 258 18.37 -10.43 -4.36
C TYR A 258 17.83 -11.62 -3.57
N GLU A 259 18.38 -12.81 -3.73
CA GLU A 259 17.93 -14.02 -3.03
C GLU A 259 18.04 -13.87 -1.52
N ARG A 260 19.06 -13.17 -1.03
CA ARG A 260 19.28 -12.95 0.40
C ARG A 260 18.41 -11.83 0.97
N THR A 261 18.09 -10.82 0.18
CA THR A 261 17.43 -9.60 0.64
C THR A 261 15.94 -9.54 0.31
N SER A 262 15.49 -10.27 -0.71
CA SER A 262 14.07 -10.33 -1.07
C SER A 262 13.34 -11.36 -0.23
N TYR A 263 12.27 -10.96 0.39
CA TYR A 263 11.41 -11.85 1.17
C TYR A 263 10.14 -12.32 0.45
N MET A 264 9.91 -11.84 -0.77
CA MET A 264 8.76 -12.28 -1.58
C MET A 264 9.18 -13.14 -2.77
N GLY A 265 10.42 -13.08 -3.20
CA GLY A 265 11.08 -13.91 -4.18
C GLY A 265 10.39 -14.03 -5.55
N ALA A 266 11.05 -13.59 -6.61
CA ALA A 266 10.71 -13.99 -7.98
C ALA A 266 11.76 -15.01 -8.45
N ALA A 267 11.33 -16.06 -9.12
CA ALA A 267 12.25 -17.05 -9.68
C ALA A 267 13.05 -16.43 -10.84
N VAL A 268 14.33 -16.80 -10.96
CA VAL A 268 15.11 -16.55 -12.16
C VAL A 268 14.49 -17.39 -13.29
N ALA A 269 14.02 -16.71 -14.34
CA ALA A 269 13.35 -17.33 -15.47
C ALA A 269 14.34 -17.89 -16.51
N GLY A 270 15.52 -17.29 -16.60
CA GLY A 270 16.59 -17.69 -17.50
C GLY A 270 17.82 -16.78 -17.33
N THR A 271 18.94 -17.24 -17.85
CA THR A 271 20.23 -16.52 -17.88
C THR A 271 20.83 -16.64 -19.27
N GLY A 272 21.68 -15.69 -19.66
CA GLY A 272 22.39 -15.73 -20.93
C GLY A 272 23.56 -14.76 -20.94
N ASP A 273 24.62 -15.12 -21.67
CA ASP A 273 25.78 -14.25 -21.89
C ASP A 273 25.51 -13.19 -22.97
N SER A 274 24.39 -13.35 -23.67
CA SER A 274 23.91 -12.42 -24.69
C SER A 274 22.40 -12.25 -24.62
N VAL A 275 21.89 -11.15 -25.21
CA VAL A 275 20.46 -10.91 -25.34
C VAL A 275 19.76 -12.05 -26.13
N ALA A 276 20.41 -12.55 -27.18
CA ALA A 276 19.84 -13.62 -27.98
C ALA A 276 19.70 -14.94 -27.22
N GLU A 277 20.68 -15.29 -26.41
CA GLU A 277 20.60 -16.48 -25.53
C GLU A 277 19.52 -16.30 -24.47
N LEU A 278 19.40 -15.11 -23.89
CA LEU A 278 18.36 -14.82 -22.91
C LEU A 278 16.96 -14.92 -23.54
N GLU A 279 16.76 -14.41 -24.76
CA GLU A 279 15.50 -14.54 -25.51
C GLU A 279 15.12 -16.01 -25.73
N GLU A 280 16.09 -16.84 -26.14
CA GLU A 280 15.89 -18.28 -26.34
C GLU A 280 15.51 -18.97 -25.04
N GLU A 281 16.25 -18.72 -23.96
CA GLU A 281 16.07 -19.37 -22.65
C GLU A 281 14.71 -19.06 -22.04
N VAL A 282 14.21 -17.83 -22.15
CA VAL A 282 12.90 -17.44 -21.60
C VAL A 282 11.74 -17.60 -22.59
N GLY A 283 12.03 -18.07 -23.81
CA GLY A 283 11.04 -18.33 -24.85
C GLY A 283 10.47 -17.06 -25.50
N LEU A 284 11.21 -15.97 -25.50
CA LEU A 284 10.89 -14.77 -26.28
C LEU A 284 11.27 -14.96 -27.74
N ARG A 285 10.59 -14.23 -28.62
CA ARG A 285 10.93 -14.24 -30.03
C ARG A 285 12.28 -13.54 -30.23
N THR A 286 13.18 -14.16 -30.99
CA THR A 286 14.51 -13.59 -31.31
C THR A 286 14.40 -12.18 -31.89
N GLY A 287 15.19 -11.25 -31.33
CA GLY A 287 15.24 -9.85 -31.73
C GLY A 287 14.12 -8.96 -31.17
N THR A 288 13.48 -9.38 -30.09
CA THR A 288 12.43 -8.58 -29.40
C THR A 288 12.96 -7.74 -28.25
N LEU A 289 14.11 -8.10 -27.69
CA LEU A 289 14.77 -7.36 -26.59
C LEU A 289 15.77 -6.32 -27.10
#